data_163440eeb592769932898170d7680d70
#
_entry.id   163440eeb592769932898170d7680d70
#
_cell.length_a   1.000
_cell.length_b   1.000
_cell.length_c   1.000
_cell.angle_alpha   90.00
_cell.angle_beta   90.00
_cell.angle_gamma   90.00
#
_symmetry.space_group_name_H-M   'P 1'
#
loop_
_entity.id
_entity.type
_entity.pdbx_description
1 polymer ?
#
loop_
_entity_poly.entity_id
_entity_poly.type
_entity_poly.pdbx_seq_one_letter_code
_entity_poly.pdbx_strand_id
1 'polypeptide(L)'
;MIRVSPRRSNTREMIADWRQVIPQRYQQRKIGKCLPARSIVAVQTVSPRDLVLYLSDNRMIRAQLRKSCNARDYYLGFYIEPSDDGELCVGRDTLRSRNGATCKIGAIRQLVPAE
;
A
#
# COMPACT_ATOMS: atom_id res chain seq x y z
N MET A 1 -3.29 -17.24 -3.93
CA MET A 1 -3.06 -16.03 -3.13
C MET A 1 -1.83 -15.29 -3.60
N ILE A 2 -1.92 -14.00 -3.70
CA ILE A 2 -0.76 -13.17 -4.06
C ILE A 2 -0.12 -12.67 -2.77
N ARG A 3 1.17 -12.88 -2.64
CA ARG A 3 1.93 -12.39 -1.48
C ARG A 3 2.63 -11.09 -1.86
N VAL A 4 2.41 -10.05 -1.07
CA VAL A 4 3.13 -8.80 -1.19
C VAL A 4 4.16 -8.74 -0.07
N SER A 5 5.43 -8.61 -0.43
CA SER A 5 6.53 -8.62 0.52
C SER A 5 6.88 -7.21 0.98
N PRO A 6 7.48 -7.05 2.18
CA PRO A 6 7.95 -5.75 2.60
C PRO A 6 9.11 -5.30 1.71
N ARG A 7 9.22 -3.98 1.53
CA ARG A 7 10.30 -3.42 0.74
C ARG A 7 11.63 -3.67 1.43
N ARG A 8 12.60 -4.17 0.66
CA ARG A 8 13.96 -4.39 1.16
C ARG A 8 14.72 -3.07 1.18
N SER A 9 14.92 -2.50 2.35
CA SER A 9 15.80 -1.38 2.54
C SER A 9 15.87 -1.07 4.02
N ASN A 10 16.81 -0.20 4.39
CA ASN A 10 16.97 0.20 5.77
C ASN A 10 15.68 0.90 6.24
N THR A 11 14.90 0.18 7.03
CA THR A 11 13.57 0.60 7.44
C THR A 11 13.57 1.93 8.19
N ARG A 12 14.62 2.20 8.96
CA ARG A 12 14.74 3.45 9.73
C ARG A 12 14.92 4.66 8.83
N GLU A 13 15.83 4.56 7.86
CA GLU A 13 16.07 5.67 6.93
C GLU A 13 14.84 5.94 6.09
N MET A 14 14.16 4.90 5.66
CA MET A 14 12.99 5.07 4.80
C MET A 14 11.81 5.69 5.53
N ILE A 15 11.56 5.28 6.76
CA ILE A 15 10.47 5.88 7.54
C ILE A 15 10.76 7.37 7.79
N ALA A 16 12.02 7.71 8.10
CA ALA A 16 12.41 9.10 8.28
C ALA A 16 12.24 9.89 6.98
N ASP A 17 12.66 9.34 5.85
CA ASP A 17 12.51 9.97 4.54
C ASP A 17 11.05 10.21 4.19
N TRP A 18 10.18 9.23 4.44
CA TRP A 18 8.77 9.37 4.14
C TRP A 18 8.10 10.47 4.95
N ARG A 19 8.47 10.62 6.21
CA ARG A 19 7.94 11.70 7.06
C ARG A 19 8.33 13.08 6.53
N GLN A 20 9.50 13.19 5.91
CA GLN A 20 9.99 14.46 5.38
C GLN A 20 9.57 14.68 3.92
N VAL A 21 9.51 13.62 3.13
CA VAL A 21 9.43 13.70 1.67
C VAL A 21 7.99 13.73 1.17
N ILE A 22 7.10 12.88 1.73
CA ILE A 22 5.73 12.79 1.23
C ILE A 22 5.00 14.13 1.26
N PRO A 23 5.02 14.91 2.37
CA PRO A 23 4.29 16.19 2.39
C PRO A 23 4.89 17.26 1.49
N GLN A 24 6.18 17.15 1.12
CA GLN A 24 6.89 18.22 0.43
C GLN A 24 7.23 17.91 -1.01
N ARG A 25 7.47 16.65 -1.35
CA ARG A 25 7.99 16.26 -2.67
C ARG A 25 7.04 15.43 -3.51
N TYR A 26 5.95 14.94 -2.93
CA TYR A 26 5.00 14.13 -3.66
C TYR A 26 3.63 14.74 -3.62
N GLN A 27 3.00 14.73 -4.78
CA GLN A 27 1.60 15.08 -4.90
C GLN A 27 0.79 13.80 -4.94
N GLN A 28 -0.41 13.84 -4.41
CA GLN A 28 -1.33 12.72 -4.47
C GLN A 28 -2.28 12.93 -5.65
N ARG A 29 -2.24 11.99 -6.59
CA ARG A 29 -3.07 12.05 -7.78
C ARG A 29 -4.20 11.04 -7.65
N LYS A 30 -5.40 11.49 -7.96
CA LYS A 30 -6.55 10.61 -7.97
C LYS A 30 -6.42 9.59 -9.09
N ILE A 31 -6.62 8.32 -8.75
CA ILE A 31 -6.65 7.22 -9.71
C ILE A 31 -7.96 6.47 -9.53
N GLY A 32 -8.22 5.47 -10.36
CA GLY A 32 -9.39 4.63 -10.19
C GLY A 32 -9.40 3.92 -8.83
N LYS A 33 -10.41 3.14 -8.57
CA LYS A 33 -10.57 2.43 -7.30
C LYS A 33 -9.90 1.07 -7.26
N CYS A 34 -9.28 0.66 -8.36
CA CYS A 34 -8.69 -0.69 -8.48
C CYS A 34 -7.26 -0.63 -8.98
N LEU A 35 -6.47 -1.59 -8.54
CA LEU A 35 -5.08 -1.78 -8.97
C LEU A 35 -4.91 -3.22 -9.46
N PRO A 36 -4.06 -3.46 -10.49
CA PRO A 36 -3.72 -4.83 -10.86
C PRO A 36 -3.01 -5.51 -9.69
N ALA A 37 -3.62 -6.53 -9.10
CA ALA A 37 -3.09 -7.14 -7.89
C ALA A 37 -1.69 -7.72 -8.10
N ARG A 38 -1.43 -8.30 -9.25
CA ARG A 38 -0.13 -8.92 -9.56
C ARG A 38 0.98 -7.90 -9.81
N SER A 39 0.63 -6.64 -10.03
CA SER A 39 1.63 -5.57 -10.23
C SER A 39 2.18 -5.04 -8.91
N ILE A 40 1.56 -5.37 -7.79
CA ILE A 40 2.01 -4.92 -6.48
C ILE A 40 3.16 -5.82 -6.04
N VAL A 41 4.37 -5.26 -5.97
CA VAL A 41 5.57 -6.06 -5.71
C VAL A 41 6.13 -5.86 -4.29
N ALA A 42 5.78 -4.76 -3.63
CA ALA A 42 6.27 -4.50 -2.27
C ALA A 42 5.35 -3.56 -1.52
N VAL A 43 5.49 -3.53 -0.20
CA VAL A 43 4.70 -2.67 0.67
C VAL A 43 5.59 -2.07 1.75
N GLN A 44 5.24 -0.85 2.17
CA GLN A 44 5.88 -0.17 3.29
C GLN A 44 4.82 0.52 4.12
N THR A 45 4.93 0.44 5.44
CA THR A 45 4.04 1.19 6.33
C THR A 45 4.63 2.58 6.55
N VAL A 46 3.80 3.62 6.40
CA VAL A 46 4.26 5.00 6.53
C VAL A 46 3.53 5.76 7.62
N SER A 47 2.38 5.27 8.07
CA SER A 47 1.63 5.84 9.18
C SER A 47 0.71 4.77 9.75
N PRO A 48 0.01 5.02 10.89
CA PRO A 48 -0.85 3.99 11.49
C PRO A 48 -1.96 3.48 10.58
N ARG A 49 -2.33 4.24 9.54
CA ARG A 49 -3.41 3.85 8.64
C ARG A 49 -3.02 3.85 7.17
N ASP A 50 -1.77 4.16 6.86
CA ASP A 50 -1.34 4.29 5.47
C ASP A 50 -0.24 3.31 5.12
N LEU A 51 -0.41 2.68 3.97
CA LEU A 51 0.60 1.84 3.34
C LEU A 51 1.03 2.50 2.04
N VAL A 52 2.29 2.30 1.65
CA VAL A 52 2.73 2.62 0.30
C VAL A 52 2.96 1.31 -0.43
N LEU A 53 2.27 1.14 -1.55
CA LEU A 53 2.39 -0.03 -2.41
C LEU A 53 3.29 0.33 -3.58
N TYR A 54 4.28 -0.52 -3.83
CA TYR A 54 5.21 -0.32 -4.95
C TYR A 54 4.80 -1.25 -6.08
N LEU A 55 4.57 -0.67 -7.25
CA LEU A 55 4.15 -1.42 -8.43
C LEU A 55 5.35 -1.76 -9.30
N SER A 56 5.19 -2.79 -10.12
CA SER A 56 6.27 -3.26 -11.00
C SER A 56 6.70 -2.25 -12.05
N ASP A 57 5.85 -1.26 -12.35
CA ASP A 57 6.16 -0.16 -13.27
C ASP A 57 6.73 1.07 -12.57
N ASN A 58 7.18 0.91 -11.32
CA ASN A 58 7.78 1.95 -10.50
C ASN A 58 6.80 3.00 -9.96
N ARG A 59 5.49 2.80 -10.12
CA ARG A 59 4.52 3.67 -9.49
C ARG A 59 4.43 3.38 -8.00
N MET A 60 4.16 4.43 -7.23
CA MET A 60 3.93 4.32 -5.79
C MET A 60 2.49 4.71 -5.49
N ILE A 61 1.80 3.86 -4.77
CA ILE A 61 0.39 4.07 -4.45
C ILE A 61 0.24 4.15 -2.93
N ARG A 62 -0.33 5.26 -2.47
CA ARG A 62 -0.71 5.38 -1.07
C ARG A 62 -2.06 4.69 -0.88
N ALA A 63 -2.09 3.70 -0.01
CA ALA A 63 -3.31 2.97 0.33
C ALA A 63 -3.69 3.31 1.76
N GLN A 64 -4.82 3.99 1.95
CA GLN A 64 -5.33 4.31 3.27
C GLN A 64 -6.27 3.20 3.72
N LEU A 65 -5.98 2.61 4.88
CA LEU A 65 -6.79 1.55 5.45
C LEU A 65 -8.03 2.12 6.14
N ARG A 66 -9.07 1.31 6.29
CA ARG A 66 -10.27 1.71 7.01
C ARG A 66 -9.96 1.92 8.49
N LYS A 67 -10.82 2.66 9.18
CA LYS A 67 -10.62 3.10 10.57
C LYS A 67 -10.30 1.98 11.56
N SER A 68 -10.89 0.81 11.36
CA SER A 68 -10.68 -0.33 12.25
C SER A 68 -9.36 -1.04 12.03
N CYS A 69 -8.58 -0.62 11.06
CA CYS A 69 -7.37 -1.31 10.63
C CYS A 69 -6.12 -0.58 11.10
N ASN A 70 -5.06 -1.35 11.31
CA ASN A 70 -3.78 -0.80 11.73
C ASN A 70 -2.71 -1.23 10.71
N ALA A 71 -2.05 -0.25 10.08
CA ALA A 71 -1.01 -0.52 9.10
C ALA A 71 0.14 -1.33 9.67
N ARG A 72 0.37 -1.25 10.98
CA ARG A 72 1.41 -2.03 11.65
C ARG A 72 1.26 -3.53 11.44
N ASP A 73 0.04 -4.02 11.27
CA ASP A 73 -0.19 -5.45 11.03
C ASP A 73 0.36 -5.90 9.68
N TYR A 74 0.65 -4.98 8.77
CA TYR A 74 1.04 -5.27 7.39
C TYR A 74 2.50 -4.96 7.09
N TYR A 75 3.30 -4.59 8.09
CA TYR A 75 4.69 -4.17 7.84
C TYR A 75 5.58 -5.32 7.33
N LEU A 76 5.22 -6.55 7.62
CA LEU A 76 5.93 -7.73 7.12
C LEU A 76 5.34 -8.26 5.81
N GLY A 77 4.47 -7.48 5.17
CA GLY A 77 3.81 -7.91 3.96
C GLY A 77 2.41 -8.44 4.23
N PHE A 78 1.73 -8.82 3.17
CA PHE A 78 0.36 -9.30 3.27
C PHE A 78 0.04 -10.20 2.09
N TYR A 79 -1.13 -10.84 2.18
CA TYR A 79 -1.66 -11.68 1.13
C TYR A 79 -2.92 -11.05 0.53
N ILE A 80 -3.04 -11.15 -0.78
CA ILE A 80 -4.23 -10.73 -1.51
C ILE A 80 -4.84 -11.97 -2.13
N GLU A 81 -6.13 -12.20 -1.91
CA GLU A 81 -6.88 -13.19 -2.63
C GLU A 81 -7.55 -12.50 -3.82
N PRO A 82 -6.99 -12.67 -5.04
CA PRO A 82 -7.48 -11.90 -6.18
C PRO A 82 -8.89 -12.33 -6.56
N SER A 83 -9.70 -11.34 -6.93
CA SER A 83 -11.00 -11.61 -7.55
C SER A 83 -10.81 -12.08 -8.99
N ASP A 84 -11.88 -12.49 -9.62
CA ASP A 84 -11.84 -13.06 -10.99
C ASP A 84 -11.23 -12.10 -12.00
N ASP A 85 -11.33 -10.79 -11.76
CA ASP A 85 -10.76 -9.77 -12.65
C ASP A 85 -9.28 -9.49 -12.40
N GLY A 86 -8.67 -10.12 -11.39
CA GLY A 86 -7.27 -9.90 -11.04
C GLY A 86 -6.95 -8.55 -10.44
N GLU A 87 -7.97 -7.80 -10.02
CA GLU A 87 -7.81 -6.45 -9.49
C GLU A 87 -7.96 -6.42 -7.98
N LEU A 88 -7.22 -5.51 -7.34
CA LEU A 88 -7.40 -5.17 -5.93
C LEU A 88 -8.17 -3.87 -5.87
N CYS A 89 -9.40 -3.91 -5.37
CA CYS A 89 -10.31 -2.77 -5.40
C CYS A 89 -10.64 -2.25 -4.00
N VAL A 90 -10.74 -0.92 -3.91
CA VAL A 90 -11.12 -0.23 -2.68
C VAL A 90 -12.51 -0.70 -2.24
N GLY A 91 -12.62 -1.06 -0.96
CA GLY A 91 -13.90 -1.45 -0.36
C GLY A 91 -14.40 -2.82 -0.74
N ARG A 92 -13.75 -3.51 -1.68
CA ARG A 92 -14.17 -4.83 -2.14
C ARG A 92 -13.24 -5.93 -1.66
N ASP A 93 -11.96 -5.79 -1.91
CA ASP A 93 -10.99 -6.84 -1.65
C ASP A 93 -10.34 -6.68 -0.29
N THR A 94 -9.92 -7.80 0.30
CA THR A 94 -9.38 -7.83 1.65
C THR A 94 -7.90 -8.13 1.62
N LEU A 95 -7.13 -7.36 2.39
CA LEU A 95 -5.73 -7.63 2.66
C LEU A 95 -5.65 -8.50 3.91
N ARG A 96 -4.86 -9.57 3.85
CA ARG A 96 -4.65 -10.46 4.99
C ARG A 96 -3.21 -10.37 5.45
N SER A 97 -2.99 -9.99 6.69
CA SER A 97 -1.66 -9.94 7.26
C SER A 97 -1.16 -11.33 7.62
N ARG A 98 0.13 -11.43 7.94
CA ARG A 98 0.74 -12.70 8.31
C ARG A 98 0.23 -13.23 9.65
N ASN A 99 -0.23 -12.33 10.51
CA ASN A 99 -0.78 -12.73 11.82
C ASN A 99 -2.30 -12.95 11.79
N GLY A 100 -2.90 -12.92 10.60
CA GLY A 100 -4.31 -13.22 10.43
C GLY A 100 -5.25 -12.02 10.45
N ALA A 101 -4.73 -10.82 10.62
CA ALA A 101 -5.58 -9.63 10.55
C ALA A 101 -6.09 -9.42 9.13
N THR A 102 -7.33 -8.94 9.00
CA THR A 102 -7.93 -8.67 7.70
C THR A 102 -8.38 -7.23 7.65
N CYS A 103 -8.24 -6.60 6.47
CA CYS A 103 -8.61 -5.21 6.31
C CYS A 103 -8.92 -4.91 4.85
N LYS A 104 -9.82 -3.94 4.65
CA LYS A 104 -10.09 -3.39 3.34
C LYS A 104 -9.45 -2.02 3.21
N ILE A 105 -9.04 -1.68 1.99
CA ILE A 105 -8.52 -0.37 1.69
C ILE A 105 -9.70 0.60 1.58
N GLY A 106 -9.58 1.75 2.25
CA GLY A 106 -10.62 2.78 2.21
C GLY A 106 -10.42 3.78 1.07
N ALA A 107 -9.18 4.02 0.66
CA ALA A 107 -8.87 4.96 -0.43
C ALA A 107 -7.49 4.66 -0.99
N ILE A 108 -7.30 4.94 -2.27
CA ILE A 108 -5.98 4.87 -2.91
C ILE A 108 -5.69 6.16 -3.66
N ARG A 109 -4.41 6.54 -3.66
CA ARG A 109 -3.91 7.70 -4.40
C ARG A 109 -2.53 7.37 -4.95
N GLN A 110 -2.24 7.83 -6.15
CA GLN A 110 -0.90 7.68 -6.70
C GLN A 110 -0.01 8.80 -6.18
N LEU A 111 1.18 8.44 -5.72
CA LEU A 111 2.18 9.42 -5.33
C LEU A 111 3.05 9.73 -6.54
N VAL A 112 3.06 11.00 -6.95
CA VAL A 112 3.89 11.45 -8.06
C VAL A 112 4.84 12.54 -7.54
N PRO A 113 6.09 12.59 -8.05
CA PRO A 113 7.00 13.64 -7.63
C PRO A 113 6.42 15.02 -7.93
N ALA A 114 6.50 15.92 -6.95
CA ALA A 114 6.11 17.30 -7.16
C ALA A 114 7.24 18.03 -7.89
N GLU A 115 6.91 18.76 -8.93
CA GLU A 115 7.88 19.58 -9.65
C GLU A 115 8.18 20.88 -8.93
#